data_de28eb8af49ade0b8106aaa6e9b660f4
#
_entry.id   de28eb8af49ade0b8106aaa6e9b660f4
#
_cell.length_a   1.000
_cell.length_b   1.000
_cell.length_c   1.000
_cell.angle_alpha   90.00
_cell.angle_beta   90.00
_cell.angle_gamma   90.00
#
_symmetry.space_group_name_H-M   'P 1'
#
loop_
_entity.id
_entity.type
_entity.pdbx_description
1 polymer ?
#
loop_
_entity_poly.entity_id
_entity_poly.type
_entity_poly.pdbx_seq_one_letter_code
_entity_poly.pdbx_strand_id
1 'polypeptide(L)'
;MSRRLPPLYALRAFEAASRHNSFTRAAEELSITQSAVSRHIRTLEEHFACRLFQRSGRNLQLTESARLLLPGVREGFAALERACHTLNAEDDILRMKAPSTLTMRWLLARLSRFRALQPGNEVQLTSAWMNVDEVDFNQEPFDCAVLLSYGHFPADWEASYLFPELLIPVGAPNLLNDGPWDVNRLAATELLHPTPDRRDWRKWLERMGLSNQVSLKGGQVFDTLELGMIAAARGYGVSMGDLLMVAEDVAQGRLSLPWPTAVASGESYYLVWPKTRPGGERLRRLADFLQSEVHSMVLPAVERLN
;
A
#
# COMPACT_ATOMS: atom_id res chain seq x y z
N MET A 1 -20.35 -7.70 34.96
CA MET A 1 -21.38 -7.00 34.14
C MET A 1 -21.53 -7.73 32.83
N SER A 2 -22.70 -8.33 32.56
CA SER A 2 -22.97 -8.97 31.25
C SER A 2 -22.97 -7.90 30.14
N ARG A 3 -22.05 -8.00 29.20
CA ARG A 3 -22.05 -7.17 28.00
C ARG A 3 -23.28 -7.52 27.16
N ARG A 4 -24.34 -6.72 27.22
CA ARG A 4 -25.51 -6.90 26.35
C ARG A 4 -25.17 -6.39 24.95
N LEU A 5 -24.50 -7.24 24.16
CA LEU A 5 -24.36 -6.99 22.74
C LEU A 5 -25.68 -7.31 22.03
N PRO A 6 -26.06 -6.59 20.99
CA PRO A 6 -27.15 -6.99 20.12
C PRO A 6 -26.80 -8.30 19.40
N PRO A 7 -27.79 -9.02 18.83
CA PRO A 7 -27.54 -10.28 18.13
C PRO A 7 -26.54 -10.09 16.98
N LEU A 8 -25.50 -10.93 16.90
CA LEU A 8 -24.46 -10.83 15.87
C LEU A 8 -25.01 -10.91 14.43
N TYR A 9 -26.06 -11.71 14.21
CA TYR A 9 -26.71 -11.79 12.90
C TYR A 9 -27.35 -10.46 12.49
N ALA A 10 -27.84 -9.66 13.45
CA ALA A 10 -28.42 -8.34 13.16
C ALA A 10 -27.33 -7.33 12.85
N LEU A 11 -26.19 -7.35 13.57
CA LEU A 11 -25.01 -6.55 13.24
C LEU A 11 -24.44 -6.92 11.85
N ARG A 12 -24.41 -8.21 11.50
CA ARG A 12 -23.96 -8.67 10.18
C ARG A 12 -24.86 -8.17 9.06
N ALA A 13 -26.18 -8.23 9.26
CA ALA A 13 -27.16 -7.69 8.32
C ALA A 13 -27.02 -6.16 8.15
N PHE A 14 -26.71 -5.44 9.24
CA PHE A 14 -26.46 -4.01 9.22
C PHE A 14 -25.18 -3.67 8.44
N GLU A 15 -24.09 -4.39 8.67
CA GLU A 15 -22.82 -4.17 7.97
C GLU A 15 -23.00 -4.40 6.45
N ALA A 16 -23.57 -5.53 6.04
CA ALA A 16 -23.81 -5.84 4.63
C ALA A 16 -24.73 -4.80 3.96
N ALA A 17 -25.86 -4.44 4.62
CA ALA A 17 -26.78 -3.43 4.12
C ALA A 17 -26.12 -2.04 3.99
N SER A 18 -25.22 -1.69 4.89
CA SER A 18 -24.46 -0.44 4.88
C SER A 18 -23.46 -0.38 3.73
N ARG A 19 -22.80 -1.48 3.43
CA ARG A 19 -21.82 -1.60 2.34
C ARG A 19 -22.45 -1.50 0.97
N HIS A 20 -23.60 -2.16 0.80
CA HIS A 20 -24.35 -2.17 -0.48
C HIS A 20 -25.32 -1.01 -0.66
N ASN A 21 -25.65 -0.26 0.40
CA ASN A 21 -26.75 0.68 0.44
C ASN A 21 -28.08 0.07 -0.11
N SER A 22 -28.27 -1.23 0.16
CA SER A 22 -29.39 -2.02 -0.39
C SER A 22 -29.67 -3.25 0.46
N PHE A 23 -30.92 -3.40 0.89
CA PHE A 23 -31.34 -4.59 1.61
C PHE A 23 -31.43 -5.84 0.70
N THR A 24 -31.72 -5.63 -0.59
CA THR A 24 -31.76 -6.73 -1.56
C THR A 24 -30.38 -7.32 -1.78
N ARG A 25 -29.36 -6.47 -2.06
CA ARG A 25 -27.98 -6.94 -2.25
C ARG A 25 -27.39 -7.54 -0.98
N ALA A 26 -27.73 -6.98 0.17
CA ALA A 26 -27.32 -7.57 1.46
C ALA A 26 -27.94 -8.96 1.68
N ALA A 27 -29.18 -9.16 1.28
CA ALA A 27 -29.87 -10.44 1.34
C ALA A 27 -29.22 -11.49 0.42
N GLU A 28 -28.87 -11.11 -0.78
CA GLU A 28 -28.14 -11.95 -1.76
C GLU A 28 -26.80 -12.39 -1.19
N GLU A 29 -25.99 -11.46 -0.68
CA GLU A 29 -24.70 -11.76 -0.08
C GLU A 29 -24.81 -12.69 1.13
N LEU A 30 -25.77 -12.44 2.01
CA LEU A 30 -25.97 -13.23 3.22
C LEU A 30 -26.73 -14.54 2.99
N SER A 31 -27.17 -14.82 1.76
CA SER A 31 -27.97 -15.99 1.40
C SER A 31 -29.27 -16.10 2.24
N ILE A 32 -29.91 -14.96 2.51
CA ILE A 32 -31.20 -14.87 3.22
C ILE A 32 -32.20 -14.02 2.43
N THR A 33 -33.45 -13.96 2.88
CA THR A 33 -34.47 -13.14 2.24
C THR A 33 -34.34 -11.66 2.62
N GLN A 34 -34.75 -10.74 1.72
CA GLN A 34 -34.79 -9.29 2.00
C GLN A 34 -35.66 -8.98 3.25
N SER A 35 -36.76 -9.72 3.46
CA SER A 35 -37.60 -9.59 4.66
C SER A 35 -36.87 -9.98 5.95
N ALA A 36 -35.96 -10.96 5.88
CA ALA A 36 -35.11 -11.34 7.01
C ALA A 36 -34.08 -10.22 7.31
N VAL A 37 -33.43 -9.67 6.30
CA VAL A 37 -32.55 -8.49 6.48
C VAL A 37 -33.32 -7.35 7.14
N SER A 38 -34.49 -6.99 6.61
CA SER A 38 -35.32 -5.91 7.15
C SER A 38 -35.71 -6.16 8.62
N ARG A 39 -36.01 -7.41 8.99
CA ARG A 39 -36.31 -7.81 10.36
C ARG A 39 -35.07 -7.69 11.27
N HIS A 40 -33.90 -8.11 10.79
CA HIS A 40 -32.65 -8.00 11.56
C HIS A 40 -32.26 -6.53 11.80
N ILE A 41 -32.43 -5.67 10.79
CA ILE A 41 -32.22 -4.23 10.96
C ILE A 41 -33.20 -3.66 12.02
N ARG A 42 -34.47 -4.01 11.95
CA ARG A 42 -35.46 -3.57 12.96
C ARG A 42 -35.06 -4.01 14.37
N THR A 43 -34.64 -5.27 14.55
CA THR A 43 -34.15 -5.76 15.86
C THR A 43 -33.00 -4.92 16.39
N LEU A 44 -32.10 -4.46 15.52
CA LEU A 44 -30.99 -3.62 15.89
C LEU A 44 -31.42 -2.18 16.23
N GLU A 45 -32.34 -1.62 15.45
CA GLU A 45 -32.94 -0.29 15.69
C GLU A 45 -33.72 -0.26 17.01
N GLU A 46 -34.45 -1.33 17.32
CA GLU A 46 -35.16 -1.49 18.60
C GLU A 46 -34.17 -1.60 19.78
N HIS A 47 -33.07 -2.33 19.61
CA HIS A 47 -32.03 -2.47 20.64
C HIS A 47 -31.37 -1.13 20.99
N PHE A 48 -31.08 -0.29 19.99
CA PHE A 48 -30.46 1.03 20.20
C PHE A 48 -31.47 2.18 20.32
N ALA A 49 -32.77 1.89 20.21
CA ALA A 49 -33.83 2.89 20.21
C ALA A 49 -33.62 4.04 19.20
N CYS A 50 -32.98 3.74 18.06
CA CYS A 50 -32.73 4.75 17.00
C CYS A 50 -32.85 4.10 15.61
N ARG A 51 -33.09 4.93 14.60
CA ARG A 51 -33.06 4.51 13.20
C ARG A 51 -31.62 4.48 12.70
N LEU A 52 -31.28 3.40 11.97
CA LEU A 52 -29.97 3.24 11.35
C LEU A 52 -30.02 3.50 9.84
N PHE A 53 -31.20 3.32 9.23
CA PHE A 53 -31.42 3.63 7.83
C PHE A 53 -32.61 4.56 7.63
N GLN A 54 -32.47 5.40 6.61
CA GLN A 54 -33.55 6.27 6.13
C GLN A 54 -33.69 6.14 4.60
N ARG A 55 -34.86 6.43 4.08
CA ARG A 55 -35.10 6.47 2.62
C ARG A 55 -35.05 7.91 2.14
N SER A 56 -34.22 8.17 1.13
CA SER A 56 -34.24 9.41 0.37
C SER A 56 -34.67 9.07 -1.05
N GLY A 57 -35.97 9.24 -1.32
CA GLY A 57 -36.59 8.76 -2.56
C GLY A 57 -36.50 7.23 -2.69
N ARG A 58 -35.83 6.75 -3.75
CA ARG A 58 -35.61 5.31 -4.01
C ARG A 58 -34.35 4.76 -3.33
N ASN A 59 -33.51 5.60 -2.77
CA ASN A 59 -32.21 5.19 -2.24
C ASN A 59 -32.27 4.97 -0.72
N LEU A 60 -31.60 3.90 -0.28
CA LEU A 60 -31.35 3.63 1.13
C LEU A 60 -30.11 4.45 1.57
N GLN A 61 -30.20 5.15 2.68
CA GLN A 61 -29.11 5.95 3.21
C GLN A 61 -28.90 5.67 4.69
N LEU A 62 -27.62 5.75 5.13
CA LEU A 62 -27.26 5.66 6.54
C LEU A 62 -27.65 6.93 7.29
N THR A 63 -28.20 6.75 8.49
CA THR A 63 -28.36 7.87 9.45
C THR A 63 -27.02 8.23 10.08
N GLU A 64 -26.98 9.32 10.85
CA GLU A 64 -25.79 9.70 11.63
C GLU A 64 -25.44 8.62 12.66
N SER A 65 -26.44 8.07 13.36
CA SER A 65 -26.24 6.96 14.31
C SER A 65 -25.62 5.73 13.65
N ALA A 66 -26.02 5.41 12.41
CA ALA A 66 -25.44 4.32 11.67
C ALA A 66 -23.96 4.59 11.29
N ARG A 67 -23.62 5.82 10.91
CA ARG A 67 -22.24 6.19 10.59
C ARG A 67 -21.32 6.12 11.82
N LEU A 68 -21.83 6.42 12.99
CA LEU A 68 -21.10 6.28 14.26
C LEU A 68 -20.92 4.81 14.66
N LEU A 69 -21.91 3.94 14.40
CA LEU A 69 -21.86 2.53 14.77
C LEU A 69 -21.00 1.69 13.82
N LEU A 70 -21.01 2.00 12.52
CA LEU A 70 -20.47 1.16 11.46
C LEU A 70 -18.96 0.85 11.62
N PRO A 71 -18.08 1.81 11.99
CA PRO A 71 -16.65 1.51 12.16
C PRO A 71 -16.40 0.43 13.22
N GLY A 72 -17.01 0.56 14.41
CA GLY A 72 -16.85 -0.41 15.48
C GLY A 72 -17.44 -1.80 15.15
N VAL A 73 -18.52 -1.84 14.36
CA VAL A 73 -19.09 -3.12 13.88
C VAL A 73 -18.14 -3.81 12.92
N ARG A 74 -17.54 -3.09 11.98
CA ARG A 74 -16.55 -3.62 11.04
C ARG A 74 -15.32 -4.15 11.76
N GLU A 75 -14.79 -3.38 12.69
CA GLU A 75 -13.65 -3.79 13.53
C GLU A 75 -13.95 -5.07 14.30
N GLY A 76 -15.14 -5.16 14.93
CA GLY A 76 -15.58 -6.34 15.65
C GLY A 76 -15.67 -7.60 14.76
N PHE A 77 -16.25 -7.49 13.57
CA PHE A 77 -16.30 -8.62 12.62
C PHE A 77 -14.92 -8.98 12.09
N ALA A 78 -14.07 -8.03 11.76
CA ALA A 78 -12.69 -8.31 11.39
C ALA A 78 -11.93 -9.07 12.49
N ALA A 79 -12.15 -8.72 13.77
CA ALA A 79 -11.58 -9.45 14.90
C ALA A 79 -12.09 -10.89 15.01
N LEU A 80 -13.40 -11.11 14.80
CA LEU A 80 -14.00 -12.45 14.80
C LEU A 80 -13.48 -13.30 13.63
N GLU A 81 -13.39 -12.73 12.44
CA GLU A 81 -12.84 -13.39 11.25
C GLU A 81 -11.39 -13.81 11.48
N ARG A 82 -10.55 -12.93 12.04
CA ARG A 82 -9.17 -13.27 12.42
C ARG A 82 -9.12 -14.44 13.39
N ALA A 83 -9.96 -14.42 14.46
CA ALA A 83 -10.01 -15.51 15.43
C ALA A 83 -10.41 -16.85 14.79
N CYS A 84 -11.38 -16.84 13.87
CA CYS A 84 -11.80 -18.03 13.14
C CYS A 84 -10.71 -18.54 12.19
N HIS A 85 -10.01 -17.63 11.48
CA HIS A 85 -8.89 -17.99 10.61
C HIS A 85 -7.73 -18.65 11.38
N THR A 86 -7.50 -18.27 12.63
CA THR A 86 -6.48 -18.91 13.48
C THR A 86 -6.76 -20.41 13.74
N LEU A 87 -8.02 -20.82 13.67
CA LEU A 87 -8.44 -22.21 13.88
C LEU A 87 -8.48 -23.02 12.58
N ASN A 88 -8.64 -22.37 11.44
CA ASN A 88 -8.63 -22.99 10.12
C ASN A 88 -7.19 -23.03 9.60
N ALA A 89 -6.39 -23.94 10.15
CA ALA A 89 -4.97 -24.12 9.78
C ALA A 89 -4.73 -24.60 8.33
N GLU A 90 -5.76 -24.65 7.50
CA GLU A 90 -5.67 -25.02 6.08
C GLU A 90 -5.41 -23.84 5.13
N ASP A 91 -5.53 -22.58 5.57
CA ASP A 91 -5.16 -21.41 4.77
C ASP A 91 -3.68 -21.05 4.99
N ASP A 92 -2.80 -21.81 4.35
CA ASP A 92 -1.35 -21.57 4.30
C ASP A 92 -0.97 -20.29 3.50
N ILE A 93 -1.91 -19.39 3.27
CA ILE A 93 -1.72 -18.17 2.46
C ILE A 93 -1.44 -16.99 3.38
N LEU A 94 -0.25 -16.39 3.26
CA LEU A 94 0.07 -15.11 3.89
C LEU A 94 -0.53 -13.95 3.08
N ARG A 95 -1.34 -13.11 3.73
CA ARG A 95 -1.90 -11.90 3.11
C ARG A 95 -0.98 -10.71 3.36
N MET A 96 -0.41 -10.18 2.31
CA MET A 96 0.55 -9.08 2.38
C MET A 96 0.00 -7.82 1.72
N LYS A 97 0.12 -6.66 2.40
CA LYS A 97 -0.06 -5.33 1.82
C LYS A 97 1.30 -4.78 1.40
N ALA A 98 1.41 -4.19 0.22
CA ALA A 98 2.67 -3.57 -0.22
C ALA A 98 2.41 -2.40 -1.18
N PRO A 99 3.36 -1.43 -1.29
CA PRO A 99 3.29 -0.33 -2.26
C PRO A 99 3.22 -0.85 -3.69
N SER A 100 2.38 -0.22 -4.53
CA SER A 100 2.12 -0.68 -5.90
C SER A 100 3.38 -0.74 -6.77
N THR A 101 4.19 0.29 -6.74
CA THR A 101 5.44 0.35 -7.52
C THR A 101 6.42 -0.73 -7.07
N LEU A 102 6.62 -0.88 -5.76
CA LEU A 102 7.47 -1.95 -5.20
C LEU A 102 6.96 -3.33 -5.61
N THR A 103 5.65 -3.53 -5.53
CA THR A 103 5.00 -4.78 -5.94
C THR A 103 5.35 -5.16 -7.37
N MET A 104 5.13 -4.24 -8.30
CA MET A 104 5.30 -4.49 -9.73
C MET A 104 6.77 -4.66 -10.13
N ARG A 105 7.65 -3.84 -9.59
CA ARG A 105 9.04 -3.75 -10.04
C ARG A 105 9.99 -4.70 -9.31
N TRP A 106 9.64 -5.11 -8.11
CA TRP A 106 10.56 -5.90 -7.31
C TRP A 106 9.92 -7.11 -6.64
N LEU A 107 8.85 -6.92 -5.88
CA LEU A 107 8.34 -7.90 -4.94
C LEU A 107 7.72 -9.13 -5.62
N LEU A 108 6.94 -8.93 -6.67
CA LEU A 108 6.18 -10.00 -7.34
C LEU A 108 7.09 -11.12 -7.87
N ALA A 109 8.20 -10.76 -8.52
CA ALA A 109 9.16 -11.74 -9.02
C ALA A 109 9.84 -12.54 -7.88
N ARG A 110 10.14 -11.86 -6.75
CA ARG A 110 10.76 -12.48 -5.57
C ARG A 110 9.79 -13.42 -4.86
N LEU A 111 8.54 -13.04 -4.71
CA LEU A 111 7.52 -13.93 -4.13
C LEU A 111 7.27 -15.16 -5.00
N SER A 112 7.32 -15.03 -6.31
CA SER A 112 7.27 -16.18 -7.22
C SER A 112 8.44 -17.15 -7.00
N ARG A 113 9.66 -16.61 -6.81
CA ARG A 113 10.85 -17.43 -6.47
C ARG A 113 10.74 -18.05 -5.08
N PHE A 114 10.27 -17.29 -4.09
CA PHE A 114 10.05 -17.80 -2.74
C PHE A 114 9.11 -19.01 -2.73
N ARG A 115 7.98 -18.90 -3.44
CA ARG A 115 7.03 -20.01 -3.62
C ARG A 115 7.67 -21.24 -4.27
N ALA A 116 8.50 -21.03 -5.29
CA ALA A 116 9.19 -22.14 -5.98
C ALA A 116 10.21 -22.85 -5.08
N LEU A 117 10.92 -22.11 -4.21
CA LEU A 117 11.91 -22.64 -3.29
C LEU A 117 11.29 -23.27 -2.03
N GLN A 118 10.11 -22.79 -1.63
CA GLN A 118 9.42 -23.23 -0.41
C GLN A 118 7.93 -23.50 -0.71
N PRO A 119 7.59 -24.63 -1.32
CA PRO A 119 6.20 -25.02 -1.58
C PRO A 119 5.37 -25.00 -0.28
N GLY A 120 4.11 -24.54 -0.37
CA GLY A 120 3.23 -24.37 0.78
C GLY A 120 3.34 -22.98 1.46
N ASN A 121 4.24 -22.10 0.98
CA ASN A 121 4.35 -20.72 1.46
C ASN A 121 3.77 -19.75 0.42
N GLU A 122 2.47 -19.81 0.23
CA GLU A 122 1.79 -18.86 -0.66
C GLU A 122 1.65 -17.48 -0.01
N VAL A 123 1.88 -16.43 -0.82
CA VAL A 123 1.67 -15.03 -0.41
C VAL A 123 0.65 -14.41 -1.35
N GLN A 124 -0.50 -14.05 -0.81
CA GLN A 124 -1.50 -13.25 -1.51
C GLN A 124 -1.17 -11.77 -1.31
N LEU A 125 -0.92 -11.08 -2.42
CA LEU A 125 -0.47 -9.70 -2.42
C LEU A 125 -1.63 -8.76 -2.71
N THR A 126 -1.80 -7.75 -1.85
CA THR A 126 -2.67 -6.61 -2.10
C THR A 126 -1.80 -5.38 -2.32
N SER A 127 -1.89 -4.83 -3.52
CA SER A 127 -1.14 -3.65 -3.92
C SER A 127 -1.86 -2.38 -3.48
N ALA A 128 -1.21 -1.54 -2.68
CA ALA A 128 -1.72 -0.25 -2.25
C ALA A 128 -1.01 0.89 -3.00
N TRP A 129 -1.77 1.90 -3.42
CA TRP A 129 -1.27 3.10 -4.08
C TRP A 129 -1.44 4.37 -3.22
N MET A 130 -2.32 4.32 -2.21
CA MET A 130 -2.44 5.33 -1.16
C MET A 130 -2.14 4.70 0.20
N ASN A 131 -1.71 5.52 1.17
CA ASN A 131 -1.37 5.07 2.53
C ASN A 131 -0.38 3.90 2.51
N VAL A 132 0.68 4.06 1.69
CA VAL A 132 1.75 3.04 1.52
C VAL A 132 2.66 2.93 2.74
N ASP A 133 2.58 3.87 3.64
CA ASP A 133 3.31 4.02 4.90
C ASP A 133 2.51 3.58 6.13
N GLU A 134 1.24 3.16 5.93
CA GLU A 134 0.33 2.79 7.02
C GLU A 134 -0.33 1.43 6.79
N VAL A 135 -0.54 0.70 7.87
CA VAL A 135 -1.39 -0.49 7.93
C VAL A 135 -2.03 -0.58 9.31
N ASP A 136 -3.31 -0.92 9.37
CA ASP A 136 -3.99 -1.25 10.61
C ASP A 136 -4.29 -2.76 10.65
N PHE A 137 -3.39 -3.53 11.25
CA PHE A 137 -3.55 -4.97 11.40
C PHE A 137 -4.77 -5.38 12.25
N ASN A 138 -5.43 -4.44 12.93
CA ASN A 138 -6.66 -4.71 13.66
C ASN A 138 -7.90 -4.57 12.77
N GLN A 139 -7.86 -3.73 11.76
CA GLN A 139 -8.98 -3.46 10.86
C GLN A 139 -8.80 -4.10 9.47
N GLU A 140 -7.56 -4.17 8.99
CA GLU A 140 -7.25 -4.73 7.68
C GLU A 140 -6.92 -6.23 7.77
N PRO A 141 -7.30 -7.04 6.77
CA PRO A 141 -7.15 -8.50 6.80
C PRO A 141 -5.73 -8.95 6.36
N PHE A 142 -4.68 -8.24 6.78
CA PHE A 142 -3.30 -8.56 6.41
C PHE A 142 -2.55 -9.25 7.53
N ASP A 143 -1.66 -10.17 7.16
CA ASP A 143 -0.75 -10.87 8.06
C ASP A 143 0.54 -10.10 8.23
N CYS A 144 0.96 -9.42 7.16
CA CYS A 144 2.14 -8.56 7.11
C CYS A 144 1.96 -7.43 6.09
N ALA A 145 2.83 -6.44 6.15
CA ALA A 145 2.90 -5.37 5.16
C ALA A 145 4.34 -4.98 4.86
N VAL A 146 4.58 -4.49 3.64
CA VAL A 146 5.82 -3.74 3.35
C VAL A 146 5.47 -2.26 3.41
N LEU A 147 6.15 -1.53 4.28
CA LEU A 147 5.93 -0.10 4.49
C LEU A 147 7.22 0.68 4.20
N LEU A 148 7.05 1.89 3.69
CA LEU A 148 8.11 2.90 3.63
C LEU A 148 8.05 3.72 4.94
N SER A 149 9.16 3.79 5.70
CA SER A 149 9.14 4.38 7.05
C SER A 149 10.54 4.81 7.50
N TYR A 150 10.59 5.68 8.49
CA TYR A 150 11.80 6.03 9.24
C TYR A 150 12.23 4.97 10.28
N GLY A 151 11.57 3.81 10.30
CA GLY A 151 11.92 2.71 11.20
C GLY A 151 11.27 2.79 12.60
N HIS A 152 10.26 3.61 12.78
CA HIS A 152 9.51 3.71 14.03
C HIS A 152 8.19 2.94 13.90
N PHE A 153 8.07 1.85 14.66
CA PHE A 153 6.90 0.97 14.65
C PHE A 153 6.37 0.74 16.06
N PRO A 154 5.10 0.37 16.21
CA PRO A 154 4.53 -0.03 17.50
C PRO A 154 5.33 -1.14 18.17
N ALA A 155 5.42 -1.12 19.50
CA ALA A 155 6.23 -2.07 20.26
C ALA A 155 5.76 -3.53 20.16
N ASP A 156 4.51 -3.75 19.79
CA ASP A 156 3.88 -5.05 19.54
C ASP A 156 4.07 -5.57 18.11
N TRP A 157 4.80 -4.83 17.26
CA TRP A 157 5.18 -5.27 15.92
C TRP A 157 6.59 -5.81 15.87
N GLU A 158 6.85 -6.76 14.97
CA GLU A 158 8.17 -7.08 14.43
C GLU A 158 8.34 -6.30 13.13
N ALA A 159 9.55 -5.79 12.90
CA ALA A 159 9.92 -5.06 11.71
C ALA A 159 11.27 -5.57 11.21
N SER A 160 11.31 -6.00 9.97
CA SER A 160 12.52 -6.44 9.28
C SER A 160 12.89 -5.41 8.22
N TYR A 161 14.05 -4.78 8.38
CA TYR A 161 14.61 -3.84 7.39
C TYR A 161 14.89 -4.59 6.08
N LEU A 162 14.51 -3.99 4.95
CA LEU A 162 14.80 -4.52 3.62
C LEU A 162 15.89 -3.71 2.93
N PHE A 163 15.60 -2.44 2.59
CA PHE A 163 16.56 -1.55 1.91
C PHE A 163 16.13 -0.07 2.04
N PRO A 164 17.07 0.89 1.87
CA PRO A 164 16.75 2.31 1.92
C PRO A 164 16.05 2.76 0.63
N GLU A 165 15.18 3.78 0.72
CA GLU A 165 14.71 4.51 -0.44
C GLU A 165 15.84 5.43 -0.95
N LEU A 166 16.25 5.21 -2.20
CA LEU A 166 17.29 6.00 -2.88
C LEU A 166 16.70 6.71 -4.09
N LEU A 167 16.37 7.97 -3.92
CA LEU A 167 15.75 8.81 -4.96
C LEU A 167 16.77 9.18 -6.05
N ILE A 168 16.40 8.98 -7.30
CA ILE A 168 17.25 9.27 -8.46
C ILE A 168 16.44 9.79 -9.65
N PRO A 169 16.88 10.82 -10.37
CA PRO A 169 16.24 11.27 -11.61
C PRO A 169 16.30 10.21 -12.70
N VAL A 170 15.17 9.99 -13.38
CA VAL A 170 15.04 9.03 -14.47
C VAL A 170 14.35 9.66 -15.67
N GLY A 171 14.76 9.26 -16.87
CA GLY A 171 14.18 9.75 -18.12
C GLY A 171 14.34 8.76 -19.26
N ALA A 172 13.84 9.12 -20.44
CA ALA A 172 14.01 8.32 -21.64
C ALA A 172 15.49 8.24 -22.05
N PRO A 173 15.96 7.11 -22.63
CA PRO A 173 17.36 6.92 -23.00
C PRO A 173 17.92 7.99 -23.96
N ASN A 174 17.08 8.53 -24.86
CA ASN A 174 17.47 9.58 -25.80
C ASN A 174 17.86 10.90 -25.14
N LEU A 175 17.44 11.14 -23.89
CA LEU A 175 17.85 12.35 -23.17
C LEU A 175 19.36 12.44 -22.90
N LEU A 176 20.08 11.33 -22.96
CA LEU A 176 21.55 11.32 -22.83
C LEU A 176 22.29 11.73 -24.08
N ASN A 177 21.62 11.71 -25.25
CA ASN A 177 22.25 12.01 -26.56
C ASN A 177 22.68 13.48 -26.72
N ASP A 178 22.06 14.39 -25.95
CA ASP A 178 22.29 15.83 -26.05
C ASP A 178 23.43 16.34 -25.14
N GLY A 179 24.28 15.45 -24.65
CA GLY A 179 25.42 15.76 -23.79
C GLY A 179 25.12 15.67 -22.28
N PRO A 180 26.10 16.07 -21.45
CA PRO A 180 26.00 15.95 -20.01
C PRO A 180 24.90 16.85 -19.44
N TRP A 181 24.34 16.41 -18.35
CA TRP A 181 23.33 17.13 -17.58
C TRP A 181 23.99 18.10 -16.60
N ASP A 182 23.45 19.31 -16.56
CA ASP A 182 23.76 20.32 -15.56
C ASP A 182 22.45 20.90 -14.98
N VAL A 183 22.59 21.82 -14.03
CA VAL A 183 21.45 22.43 -13.35
C VAL A 183 20.57 23.26 -14.31
N ASN A 184 21.17 23.93 -15.34
CA ASN A 184 20.43 24.74 -16.28
C ASN A 184 19.54 23.84 -17.16
N ARG A 185 20.09 22.73 -17.61
CA ARG A 185 19.35 21.73 -18.39
C ARG A 185 18.23 21.10 -17.57
N LEU A 186 18.49 20.74 -16.30
CA LEU A 186 17.46 20.22 -15.40
C LEU A 186 16.34 21.24 -15.19
N ALA A 187 16.70 22.52 -14.96
CA ALA A 187 15.73 23.60 -14.75
C ALA A 187 14.88 23.92 -15.99
N ALA A 188 15.42 23.64 -17.20
CA ALA A 188 14.73 23.84 -18.49
C ALA A 188 13.89 22.60 -18.91
N THR A 189 14.02 21.48 -18.23
CA THR A 189 13.33 20.23 -18.58
C THR A 189 12.00 20.13 -17.85
N GLU A 190 11.00 19.49 -18.46
CA GLU A 190 9.73 19.18 -17.82
C GLU A 190 9.95 18.19 -16.68
N LEU A 191 9.67 18.60 -15.44
CA LEU A 191 9.75 17.74 -14.27
C LEU A 191 8.42 17.04 -14.04
N LEU A 192 8.45 15.72 -13.99
CA LEU A 192 7.31 14.87 -13.69
C LEU A 192 7.30 14.57 -12.19
N HIS A 193 6.18 14.81 -11.53
CA HIS A 193 6.04 14.66 -10.09
C HIS A 193 5.30 13.35 -9.75
N PRO A 194 6.00 12.32 -9.27
CA PRO A 194 5.38 11.03 -8.96
C PRO A 194 4.47 11.06 -7.71
N THR A 195 4.57 12.12 -6.91
CA THR A 195 3.74 12.34 -5.72
C THR A 195 3.07 13.72 -5.74
N PRO A 196 1.81 13.84 -5.28
CA PRO A 196 1.08 15.11 -5.30
C PRO A 196 1.76 16.24 -4.52
N ASP A 197 2.46 15.91 -3.44
CA ASP A 197 3.19 16.84 -2.60
C ASP A 197 4.60 17.18 -3.12
N ARG A 198 5.03 16.54 -4.21
CA ARG A 198 6.35 16.71 -4.86
C ARG A 198 7.53 16.44 -3.92
N ARG A 199 7.34 15.60 -2.90
CA ARG A 199 8.34 15.35 -1.85
C ARG A 199 9.65 14.80 -2.39
N ASP A 200 9.59 13.93 -3.41
CA ASP A 200 10.75 13.22 -3.93
C ASP A 200 11.73 14.18 -4.60
N TRP A 201 11.25 15.05 -5.49
CA TRP A 201 12.05 16.12 -6.08
C TRP A 201 12.58 17.10 -5.04
N ARG A 202 11.75 17.48 -4.04
CA ARG A 202 12.17 18.39 -2.97
C ARG A 202 13.32 17.81 -2.18
N LYS A 203 13.21 16.56 -1.69
CA LYS A 203 14.26 15.87 -0.95
C LYS A 203 15.56 15.78 -1.78
N TRP A 204 15.45 15.37 -3.06
CA TRP A 204 16.60 15.24 -3.91
C TRP A 204 17.30 16.60 -4.16
N LEU A 205 16.56 17.64 -4.52
CA LEU A 205 17.11 18.98 -4.75
C LEU A 205 17.74 19.60 -3.50
N GLU A 206 17.15 19.38 -2.33
CA GLU A 206 17.71 19.84 -1.05
C GLU A 206 19.08 19.20 -0.79
N ARG A 207 19.18 17.89 -0.93
CA ARG A 207 20.45 17.16 -0.73
C ARG A 207 21.51 17.52 -1.76
N MET A 208 21.11 17.83 -2.98
CA MET A 208 21.99 18.29 -4.05
C MET A 208 22.38 19.78 -3.92
N GLY A 209 21.77 20.53 -3.01
CA GLY A 209 21.98 21.99 -2.89
C GLY A 209 21.42 22.81 -4.05
N LEU A 210 20.40 22.28 -4.75
CA LEU A 210 19.84 22.86 -5.98
C LEU A 210 18.45 23.48 -5.80
N SER A 211 17.89 23.51 -4.60
CA SER A 211 16.52 23.96 -4.32
C SER A 211 16.20 25.38 -4.82
N ASN A 212 17.21 26.27 -4.86
CA ASN A 212 17.04 27.65 -5.33
C ASN A 212 17.25 27.82 -6.83
N GLN A 213 17.66 26.77 -7.52
CA GLN A 213 18.04 26.82 -8.93
C GLN A 213 17.03 26.11 -9.84
N VAL A 214 16.28 25.16 -9.28
CA VAL A 214 15.28 24.35 -10.00
C VAL A 214 13.90 24.59 -9.40
N SER A 215 12.96 25.06 -10.23
CA SER A 215 11.58 25.30 -9.78
C SER A 215 10.76 24.01 -9.82
N LEU A 216 10.08 23.73 -8.73
CA LEU A 216 9.10 22.65 -8.69
C LEU A 216 7.67 23.11 -9.05
N LYS A 217 7.52 24.38 -9.52
CA LYS A 217 6.24 24.91 -10.00
C LYS A 217 5.98 24.40 -11.41
N GLY A 218 4.79 23.89 -11.67
CA GLY A 218 4.46 23.27 -12.96
C GLY A 218 4.75 21.77 -12.97
N GLY A 219 4.79 21.20 -14.17
CA GLY A 219 4.97 19.77 -14.40
C GLY A 219 3.73 18.91 -14.15
N GLN A 220 3.69 17.76 -14.81
CA GLN A 220 2.61 16.80 -14.60
C GLN A 220 2.75 16.10 -13.24
N VAL A 221 1.67 16.07 -12.50
CA VAL A 221 1.60 15.38 -11.20
C VAL A 221 0.90 14.04 -11.38
N PHE A 222 1.46 13.00 -10.78
CA PHE A 222 0.91 11.65 -10.70
C PHE A 222 0.59 11.29 -9.25
N ASP A 223 -0.01 10.15 -9.04
CA ASP A 223 -0.34 9.60 -7.73
C ASP A 223 0.52 8.38 -7.37
N THR A 224 1.35 7.92 -8.30
CA THR A 224 2.28 6.79 -8.08
C THR A 224 3.62 7.03 -8.76
N LEU A 225 4.69 6.54 -8.13
CA LEU A 225 6.04 6.53 -8.68
C LEU A 225 6.08 5.81 -10.04
N GLU A 226 5.29 4.73 -10.19
CA GLU A 226 5.19 3.94 -11.42
C GLU A 226 4.75 4.79 -12.63
N LEU A 227 3.68 5.58 -12.47
CA LEU A 227 3.17 6.42 -13.57
C LEU A 227 4.15 7.51 -13.97
N GLY A 228 4.84 8.12 -13.00
CA GLY A 228 5.90 9.09 -13.27
C GLY A 228 7.04 8.47 -14.08
N MET A 229 7.50 7.28 -13.72
CA MET A 229 8.56 6.56 -14.42
C MET A 229 8.13 6.09 -15.82
N ILE A 230 6.89 5.62 -16.00
CA ILE A 230 6.35 5.27 -17.32
C ILE A 230 6.30 6.51 -18.23
N ALA A 231 5.86 7.65 -17.72
CA ALA A 231 5.83 8.90 -18.48
C ALA A 231 7.24 9.35 -18.87
N ALA A 232 8.20 9.24 -17.94
CA ALA A 232 9.60 9.56 -18.20
C ALA A 232 10.22 8.65 -19.28
N ALA A 233 9.97 7.34 -19.24
CA ALA A 233 10.43 6.39 -20.24
C ALA A 233 9.90 6.70 -21.66
N ARG A 234 8.71 7.30 -21.74
CA ARG A 234 8.08 7.73 -22.99
C ARG A 234 8.53 9.11 -23.47
N GLY A 235 9.45 9.78 -22.75
CA GLY A 235 10.02 11.05 -23.15
C GLY A 235 9.19 12.29 -22.80
N TYR A 236 8.20 12.19 -21.91
CA TYR A 236 7.40 13.33 -21.47
C TYR A 236 8.13 14.27 -20.50
N GLY A 237 9.32 13.90 -20.04
CA GLY A 237 10.14 14.69 -19.12
C GLY A 237 11.02 13.80 -18.27
N VAL A 238 11.49 14.33 -17.14
CA VAL A 238 12.29 13.63 -16.13
C VAL A 238 11.48 13.45 -14.87
N SER A 239 11.41 12.21 -14.37
CA SER A 239 10.75 11.86 -13.11
C SER A 239 11.75 11.49 -12.04
N MET A 240 11.30 11.40 -10.80
CA MET A 240 12.05 10.68 -9.77
C MET A 240 11.72 9.18 -9.83
N GLY A 241 12.73 8.36 -9.59
CA GLY A 241 12.63 6.93 -9.38
C GLY A 241 13.32 6.53 -8.07
N ASP A 242 13.15 5.28 -7.67
CA ASP A 242 13.97 4.64 -6.62
C ASP A 242 15.03 3.79 -7.32
N LEU A 243 16.30 3.93 -6.93
CA LEU A 243 17.44 3.29 -7.59
C LEU A 243 17.28 1.76 -7.70
N LEU A 244 16.75 1.12 -6.67
CA LEU A 244 16.53 -0.33 -6.67
C LEU A 244 15.43 -0.72 -7.66
N MET A 245 14.36 0.06 -7.71
CA MET A 245 13.21 -0.22 -8.55
C MET A 245 13.44 0.09 -10.04
N VAL A 246 14.39 0.97 -10.36
CA VAL A 246 14.73 1.31 -11.75
C VAL A 246 15.90 0.51 -12.31
N ALA A 247 16.61 -0.25 -11.48
CA ALA A 247 17.84 -0.95 -11.86
C ALA A 247 17.68 -1.83 -13.10
N GLU A 248 16.59 -2.58 -13.19
CA GLU A 248 16.32 -3.46 -14.34
C GLU A 248 16.02 -2.66 -15.61
N ASP A 249 15.23 -1.59 -15.53
CA ASP A 249 14.90 -0.74 -16.67
C ASP A 249 16.12 -0.01 -17.22
N VAL A 250 17.02 0.41 -16.33
CA VAL A 250 18.30 1.01 -16.72
C VAL A 250 19.20 -0.03 -17.39
N ALA A 251 19.33 -1.22 -16.82
CA ALA A 251 20.12 -2.31 -17.40
C ALA A 251 19.62 -2.75 -18.80
N GLN A 252 18.29 -2.68 -19.00
CA GLN A 252 17.65 -3.02 -20.28
C GLN A 252 17.53 -1.84 -21.26
N GLY A 253 18.03 -0.66 -20.88
CA GLY A 253 17.97 0.54 -21.71
C GLY A 253 16.57 1.11 -21.92
N ARG A 254 15.61 0.81 -21.05
CA ARG A 254 14.27 1.40 -21.07
C ARG A 254 14.20 2.74 -20.36
N LEU A 255 15.06 2.94 -19.36
CA LEU A 255 15.27 4.20 -18.65
C LEU A 255 16.74 4.58 -18.70
N SER A 256 17.01 5.86 -18.59
CA SER A 256 18.34 6.44 -18.38
C SER A 256 18.40 7.19 -17.07
N LEU A 257 19.60 7.41 -16.57
CA LEU A 257 19.89 8.20 -15.39
C LEU A 257 20.55 9.52 -15.83
N PRO A 258 19.76 10.56 -16.18
CA PRO A 258 20.32 11.81 -16.69
C PRO A 258 21.23 12.48 -15.66
N TRP A 259 20.95 12.33 -14.38
CA TRP A 259 21.81 12.77 -13.29
C TRP A 259 22.11 11.58 -12.38
N PRO A 260 23.28 10.92 -12.52
CA PRO A 260 23.57 9.64 -11.86
C PRO A 260 24.02 9.80 -10.40
N THR A 261 23.26 10.57 -9.62
CA THR A 261 23.44 10.73 -8.18
C THR A 261 22.15 10.36 -7.47
N ALA A 262 22.18 9.30 -6.70
CA ALA A 262 21.08 8.85 -5.87
C ALA A 262 21.19 9.47 -4.47
N VAL A 263 20.05 9.90 -3.93
CA VAL A 263 19.95 10.57 -2.63
C VAL A 263 19.07 9.73 -1.70
N ALA A 264 19.57 9.43 -0.50
CA ALA A 264 18.76 8.79 0.52
C ALA A 264 17.63 9.73 0.98
N SER A 265 16.38 9.26 0.92
CA SER A 265 15.23 10.04 1.39
C SER A 265 15.16 10.16 2.92
N GLY A 266 15.90 9.31 3.62
CA GLY A 266 15.85 9.08 5.06
C GLY A 266 14.87 7.97 5.46
N GLU A 267 14.01 7.55 4.55
CA GLU A 267 13.07 6.44 4.74
C GLU A 267 13.62 5.14 4.16
N SER A 268 13.08 4.02 4.62
CA SER A 268 13.48 2.68 4.17
C SER A 268 12.26 1.77 4.10
N TYR A 269 12.35 0.73 3.28
CA TYR A 269 11.33 -0.31 3.20
C TYR A 269 11.53 -1.34 4.29
N TYR A 270 10.44 -1.67 4.97
CA TYR A 270 10.42 -2.68 6.04
C TYR A 270 9.29 -3.66 5.80
N LEU A 271 9.56 -4.95 6.00
CA LEU A 271 8.51 -5.94 6.18
C LEU A 271 8.11 -5.94 7.65
N VAL A 272 6.82 -5.69 7.94
CA VAL A 272 6.31 -5.56 9.31
C VAL A 272 5.13 -6.50 9.55
N TRP A 273 4.98 -6.98 10.80
CA TRP A 273 3.85 -7.83 11.22
C TRP A 273 3.65 -7.77 12.74
N PRO A 274 2.43 -8.06 13.27
CA PRO A 274 2.19 -8.14 14.70
C PRO A 274 2.91 -9.33 15.33
N LYS A 275 3.56 -9.15 16.48
CA LYS A 275 4.26 -10.22 17.23
C LYS A 275 3.34 -11.36 17.64
N THR A 276 2.05 -11.06 17.86
CA THR A 276 1.03 -12.03 18.26
C THR A 276 0.49 -12.85 17.10
N ARG A 277 0.93 -12.58 15.84
CA ARG A 277 0.40 -13.27 14.67
C ARG A 277 0.88 -14.73 14.64
N PRO A 278 -0.02 -15.72 14.47
CA PRO A 278 0.36 -17.09 14.16
C PRO A 278 1.23 -17.15 12.89
N GLY A 279 2.24 -18.01 12.88
CA GLY A 279 3.13 -18.13 11.69
C GLY A 279 4.30 -17.13 11.67
N GLY A 280 4.67 -16.52 12.77
CA GLY A 280 5.79 -15.57 12.87
C GLY A 280 7.12 -16.14 12.34
N GLU A 281 7.38 -17.43 12.50
CA GLU A 281 8.57 -18.09 11.91
C GLU A 281 8.55 -18.09 10.38
N ARG A 282 7.37 -18.26 9.78
CA ARG A 282 7.19 -18.19 8.32
C ARG A 282 7.43 -16.78 7.81
N LEU A 283 6.98 -15.75 8.54
CA LEU A 283 7.22 -14.36 8.22
C LEU A 283 8.70 -14.00 8.34
N ARG A 284 9.42 -14.53 9.35
CA ARG A 284 10.88 -14.36 9.45
C ARG A 284 11.60 -15.01 8.27
N ARG A 285 11.24 -16.24 7.88
CA ARG A 285 11.82 -16.89 6.68
C ARG A 285 11.59 -16.08 5.41
N LEU A 286 10.38 -15.47 5.26
CA LEU A 286 10.11 -14.56 4.16
C LEU A 286 10.99 -13.31 4.22
N ALA A 287 11.15 -12.71 5.40
CA ALA A 287 12.00 -11.55 5.61
C ALA A 287 13.46 -11.85 5.25
N ASP A 288 14.02 -12.96 5.74
CA ASP A 288 15.39 -13.40 5.47
C ASP A 288 15.59 -13.65 3.96
N PHE A 289 14.60 -14.27 3.31
CA PHE A 289 14.63 -14.46 1.87
C PHE A 289 14.65 -13.13 1.12
N LEU A 290 13.74 -12.20 1.44
CA LEU A 290 13.69 -10.90 0.77
C LEU A 290 14.98 -10.10 0.99
N GLN A 291 15.57 -10.14 2.18
CA GLN A 291 16.87 -9.52 2.45
C GLN A 291 17.98 -10.14 1.59
N SER A 292 18.00 -11.46 1.45
CA SER A 292 18.99 -12.14 0.59
C SER A 292 18.85 -11.74 -0.88
N GLU A 293 17.62 -11.54 -1.35
CA GLU A 293 17.34 -11.06 -2.71
C GLU A 293 17.86 -9.63 -2.93
N VAL A 294 17.74 -8.74 -1.93
CA VAL A 294 18.31 -7.39 -2.00
C VAL A 294 19.84 -7.44 -2.14
N HIS A 295 20.52 -8.25 -1.31
CA HIS A 295 21.96 -8.38 -1.37
C HIS A 295 22.50 -8.94 -2.70
N SER A 296 21.69 -9.70 -3.42
CA SER A 296 22.04 -10.27 -4.72
C SER A 296 21.84 -9.32 -5.90
N MET A 297 21.24 -8.15 -5.68
CA MET A 297 20.92 -7.21 -6.75
C MET A 297 22.15 -6.47 -7.26
N VAL A 298 22.25 -6.36 -8.59
CA VAL A 298 23.21 -5.50 -9.28
C VAL A 298 22.54 -4.15 -9.51
N LEU A 299 23.00 -3.13 -8.80
CA LEU A 299 22.52 -1.76 -8.97
C LEU A 299 23.39 -0.99 -9.95
N PRO A 300 22.82 0.01 -10.69
CA PRO A 300 23.59 0.91 -11.51
C PRO A 300 24.72 1.58 -10.72
N ALA A 301 25.86 1.80 -11.39
CA ALA A 301 26.99 2.55 -10.83
C ALA A 301 26.64 4.05 -10.79
N VAL A 302 26.32 4.54 -9.59
CA VAL A 302 25.94 5.95 -9.35
C VAL A 302 26.59 6.46 -8.07
N GLU A 303 26.76 7.77 -7.98
CA GLU A 303 27.09 8.43 -6.73
C GLU A 303 25.89 8.27 -5.73
N ARG A 304 26.19 8.09 -4.46
CA ARG A 304 25.17 7.97 -3.40
C ARG A 304 25.44 8.99 -2.31
N LEU A 305 24.44 9.82 -2.05
CA LEU A 305 24.43 10.79 -0.96
C LEU A 305 23.48 10.29 0.15
N ASN A 306 24.03 10.11 1.33
CA ASN A 306 23.30 9.65 2.53
C ASN A 306 22.65 10.80 3.28
#